data_7a4df94222d298a19624f198d7a671c9
#
_entry.id   7a4df94222d298a19624f198d7a671c9
#
_cell.length_a   1.000
_cell.length_b   1.000
_cell.length_c   1.000
_cell.angle_alpha   90.00
_cell.angle_beta   90.00
_cell.angle_gamma   90.00
#
_symmetry.space_group_name_H-M   'P 1'
#
loop_
_entity.id
_entity.type
_entity.pdbx_description
1 polymer ?
#
loop_
_entity_poly.entity_id
_entity_poly.type
_entity_poly.pdbx_seq_one_letter_code
_entity_poly.pdbx_strand_id
1 'polypeptide(L)'
;MDHLIYLDNAATSFPKPDVTHDTARDFYRENGVNPGRTGCDLALKAEEMIHGTRKLLSDFFNPSLAEAGIEKDPNRLVFTMNATMSLNLIINGRVEPGDHVVTTTLEHNSVIRPVNHLVRAGAEATFVSPDREGYLDPEDIRKAIKGNTTLVVVNHGSNVSGVLQDIEGIGAVCREEGVPLAVDAAQTAGVVPIDMKAKNISFLTFTGHKCLFGPPGTGGICVADDAEIRGTIYGGTGVRSAHPYHLEEYPYRLEAGTLNMAGIAGLAAGVRWVMEKGLDSVHAHEMKLLAILQDGLSQIPGVTIHGTMKLENRVPTMSVSLANYDAADVGAFLDVDHDILTRTGLHCAPLLHEHYGTAPRGTVRFSIGPFNTEEHIRKAVAAAETVQAQRPLNASVPVGNLEEPEFPGLPEGWKERDGC
;
A
#
# COMPACT_ATOMS: atom_id res chain seq x y z
N MET A 1 27.17 6.42 4.87
CA MET A 1 26.02 5.67 4.34
C MET A 1 26.32 4.95 3.02
N ASP A 2 27.54 5.11 2.50
CA ASP A 2 27.91 4.60 1.16
C ASP A 2 28.04 3.06 1.05
N HIS A 3 27.92 2.33 2.16
CA HIS A 3 28.00 0.86 2.19
C HIS A 3 26.66 0.17 2.37
N LEU A 4 25.62 0.91 2.80
CA LEU A 4 24.32 0.35 3.13
C LEU A 4 23.51 0.00 1.88
N ILE A 5 23.10 -1.26 1.78
CA ILE A 5 22.20 -1.73 0.72
C ILE A 5 20.77 -1.78 1.28
N TYR A 6 19.93 -0.86 0.84
CA TYR A 6 18.55 -0.78 1.29
C TYR A 6 17.61 -1.55 0.35
N LEU A 7 17.00 -2.63 0.84
CA LEU A 7 16.07 -3.50 0.12
C LEU A 7 14.73 -3.67 0.85
N ASP A 8 14.28 -2.62 1.56
CA ASP A 8 12.96 -2.57 2.22
C ASP A 8 12.08 -1.42 1.68
N ASN A 9 12.13 -1.15 0.37
CA ASN A 9 11.36 -0.07 -0.26
C ASN A 9 9.83 -0.27 -0.17
N ALA A 10 9.33 -1.49 -0.01
CA ALA A 10 7.92 -1.76 0.22
C ALA A 10 7.42 -1.29 1.60
N ALA A 11 8.31 -1.06 2.58
CA ALA A 11 7.96 -0.42 3.84
C ALA A 11 7.92 1.11 3.68
N THR A 12 9.00 1.69 3.15
CA THR A 12 9.12 3.11 2.77
C THR A 12 10.26 3.23 1.76
N SER A 13 10.16 4.12 0.79
CA SER A 13 11.28 4.35 -0.14
C SER A 13 12.45 5.05 0.55
N PHE A 14 13.68 4.56 0.28
CA PHE A 14 14.91 5.18 0.74
C PHE A 14 16.09 4.83 -0.20
N PRO A 15 16.94 5.84 -0.58
CA PRO A 15 16.75 7.26 -0.32
C PRO A 15 15.52 7.84 -1.06
N LYS A 16 15.18 9.08 -0.75
CA LYS A 16 14.22 9.86 -1.55
C LYS A 16 14.96 10.84 -2.44
N PRO A 17 14.38 11.25 -3.58
CA PRO A 17 14.94 12.33 -4.39
C PRO A 17 15.12 13.60 -3.56
N ASP A 18 16.26 14.30 -3.71
CA ASP A 18 16.55 15.53 -2.98
C ASP A 18 15.47 16.60 -3.16
N VAL A 19 14.88 16.68 -4.37
CA VAL A 19 13.78 17.59 -4.68
C VAL A 19 12.59 17.45 -3.74
N THR A 20 12.33 16.25 -3.21
CA THR A 20 11.27 16.01 -2.23
C THR A 20 11.56 16.73 -0.91
N HIS A 21 12.79 16.60 -0.42
CA HIS A 21 13.24 17.21 0.84
C HIS A 21 13.32 18.73 0.71
N ASP A 22 13.93 19.20 -0.37
CA ASP A 22 14.13 20.62 -0.64
C ASP A 22 12.80 21.35 -0.80
N THR A 23 11.88 20.81 -1.62
CA THR A 23 10.56 21.42 -1.83
C THR A 23 9.76 21.49 -0.52
N ALA A 24 9.74 20.42 0.28
CA ALA A 24 9.03 20.41 1.56
C ALA A 24 9.59 21.46 2.53
N ARG A 25 10.93 21.52 2.66
CA ARG A 25 11.63 22.47 3.53
C ARG A 25 11.39 23.92 3.09
N ASP A 26 11.62 24.21 1.80
CA ASP A 26 11.62 25.58 1.29
C ASP A 26 10.19 26.11 1.26
N PHE A 27 9.21 25.31 0.82
CA PHE A 27 7.81 25.70 0.91
C PHE A 27 7.41 26.06 2.34
N TYR A 28 7.77 25.25 3.34
CA TYR A 28 7.39 25.51 4.73
C TYR A 28 8.08 26.78 5.29
N ARG A 29 9.31 27.05 4.91
CA ARG A 29 10.03 28.30 5.30
C ARG A 29 9.44 29.53 4.69
N GLU A 30 8.96 29.48 3.45
CA GLU A 30 8.47 30.62 2.70
C GLU A 30 6.97 30.85 2.84
N ASN A 31 6.19 29.79 2.96
CA ASN A 31 4.72 29.79 2.91
C ASN A 31 4.06 28.96 4.03
N GLY A 32 4.71 28.76 5.17
CA GLY A 32 4.24 27.91 6.28
C GLY A 32 3.06 28.50 7.07
N VAL A 33 2.08 29.09 6.38
CA VAL A 33 0.86 29.66 6.95
C VAL A 33 -0.36 28.83 6.65
N ASN A 34 -1.43 28.98 7.43
CA ASN A 34 -2.67 28.24 7.20
C ASN A 34 -3.34 28.70 5.88
N PRO A 35 -3.74 27.79 4.99
CA PRO A 35 -4.36 28.15 3.71
C PRO A 35 -5.74 28.79 3.88
N GLY A 36 -6.14 29.62 2.92
CA GLY A 36 -7.54 29.95 2.60
C GLY A 36 -8.32 30.88 3.53
N ARG A 37 -7.73 31.51 4.56
CA ARG A 37 -8.52 32.28 5.53
C ARG A 37 -8.25 33.75 5.68
N THR A 38 -7.19 34.25 5.12
CA THR A 38 -6.82 35.66 5.19
C THR A 38 -6.55 36.14 3.79
N GLY A 39 -7.00 37.33 3.46
CA GLY A 39 -6.67 37.98 2.18
C GLY A 39 -5.19 38.35 2.07
N CYS A 40 -4.28 37.46 2.53
CA CYS A 40 -2.85 37.63 2.40
C CYS A 40 -2.30 36.66 1.33
N ASP A 41 -1.33 37.13 0.55
CA ASP A 41 -0.73 36.42 -0.57
C ASP A 41 -0.12 35.07 -0.16
N LEU A 42 0.40 34.95 1.05
CA LEU A 42 0.98 33.69 1.54
C LEU A 42 -0.08 32.61 1.72
N ALA A 43 -1.26 32.96 2.24
CA ALA A 43 -2.36 31.99 2.41
C ALA A 43 -2.93 31.56 1.07
N LEU A 44 -3.00 32.46 0.08
CA LEU A 44 -3.41 32.13 -1.30
C LEU A 44 -2.41 31.16 -1.95
N LYS A 45 -1.09 31.42 -1.83
CA LYS A 45 -0.06 30.51 -2.34
C LYS A 45 -0.12 29.12 -1.70
N ALA A 46 -0.41 29.05 -0.39
CA ALA A 46 -0.59 27.78 0.30
C ALA A 46 -1.82 27.00 -0.25
N GLU A 47 -2.92 27.69 -0.50
CA GLU A 47 -4.14 27.13 -1.09
C GLU A 47 -3.90 26.66 -2.53
N GLU A 48 -3.23 27.49 -3.35
CA GLU A 48 -2.84 27.14 -4.72
C GLU A 48 -1.96 25.88 -4.79
N MET A 49 -0.99 25.74 -3.88
CA MET A 49 -0.14 24.56 -3.79
C MET A 49 -0.97 23.30 -3.48
N ILE A 50 -1.86 23.38 -2.49
CA ILE A 50 -2.74 22.27 -2.12
C ILE A 50 -3.64 21.88 -3.30
N HIS A 51 -4.32 22.87 -3.89
CA HIS A 51 -5.20 22.65 -5.05
C HIS A 51 -4.44 22.09 -6.26
N GLY A 52 -3.27 22.65 -6.57
CA GLY A 52 -2.41 22.18 -7.64
C GLY A 52 -1.93 20.73 -7.42
N THR A 53 -1.67 20.35 -6.15
CA THR A 53 -1.29 18.98 -5.82
C THR A 53 -2.46 18.01 -5.94
N ARG A 54 -3.70 18.43 -5.58
CA ARG A 54 -4.91 17.64 -5.83
C ARG A 54 -5.11 17.38 -7.32
N LYS A 55 -4.99 18.45 -8.13
CA LYS A 55 -5.09 18.32 -9.59
C LYS A 55 -4.03 17.37 -10.15
N LEU A 56 -2.77 17.54 -9.76
CA LEU A 56 -1.65 16.69 -10.18
C LEU A 56 -1.94 15.21 -9.90
N LEU A 57 -2.36 14.86 -8.70
CA LEU A 57 -2.66 13.48 -8.31
C LEU A 57 -3.94 12.96 -8.96
N SER A 58 -4.97 13.81 -9.11
CA SER A 58 -6.19 13.44 -9.82
C SER A 58 -5.91 13.09 -11.27
N ASP A 59 -5.08 13.87 -11.97
CA ASP A 59 -4.65 13.60 -13.34
C ASP A 59 -3.76 12.35 -13.41
N PHE A 60 -2.85 12.19 -12.44
CA PHE A 60 -1.95 11.02 -12.34
C PHE A 60 -2.70 9.69 -12.23
N PHE A 61 -3.84 9.67 -11.52
CA PHE A 61 -4.67 8.48 -11.35
C PHE A 61 -5.83 8.36 -12.36
N ASN A 62 -5.95 9.30 -13.30
CA ASN A 62 -6.93 9.27 -14.39
C ASN A 62 -6.31 9.76 -15.71
N PRO A 63 -5.23 9.12 -16.18
CA PRO A 63 -4.49 9.60 -17.35
C PRO A 63 -5.36 9.66 -18.62
N SER A 64 -6.28 8.73 -18.83
CA SER A 64 -7.18 8.73 -20.00
C SER A 64 -8.10 9.95 -20.04
N LEU A 65 -8.55 10.46 -18.91
CA LEU A 65 -9.35 11.68 -18.82
C LEU A 65 -8.48 12.92 -19.05
N ALA A 66 -7.28 12.96 -18.47
CA ALA A 66 -6.34 14.06 -18.64
C ALA A 66 -5.91 14.21 -20.10
N GLU A 67 -5.60 13.10 -20.79
CA GLU A 67 -5.28 13.07 -22.22
C GLU A 67 -6.45 13.51 -23.11
N ALA A 68 -7.68 13.20 -22.72
CA ALA A 68 -8.89 13.63 -23.40
C ALA A 68 -9.27 15.11 -23.11
N GLY A 69 -8.51 15.79 -22.22
CA GLY A 69 -8.81 17.16 -21.80
C GLY A 69 -10.05 17.27 -20.91
N ILE A 70 -10.47 16.17 -20.28
CA ILE A 70 -11.62 16.13 -19.37
C ILE A 70 -11.09 16.40 -17.95
N GLU A 71 -11.46 17.55 -17.39
CA GLU A 71 -11.11 17.90 -16.02
C GLU A 71 -11.99 17.14 -15.02
N LYS A 72 -11.34 16.51 -14.05
CA LYS A 72 -11.99 15.99 -12.86
C LYS A 72 -12.06 17.09 -11.79
N ASP A 73 -13.06 16.98 -10.91
CA ASP A 73 -13.10 17.83 -9.72
C ASP A 73 -11.92 17.48 -8.79
N PRO A 74 -10.91 18.37 -8.65
CA PRO A 74 -9.76 18.11 -7.79
C PRO A 74 -10.14 17.95 -6.31
N ASN A 75 -11.31 18.44 -5.90
CA ASN A 75 -11.79 18.31 -4.52
C ASN A 75 -12.12 16.85 -4.16
N ARG A 76 -12.36 15.99 -5.16
CA ARG A 76 -12.54 14.55 -4.96
C ARG A 76 -11.23 13.80 -4.70
N LEU A 77 -10.10 14.49 -4.71
CA LEU A 77 -8.87 13.99 -4.12
C LEU A 77 -8.76 14.51 -2.69
N VAL A 78 -8.83 13.62 -1.73
CA VAL A 78 -8.83 13.89 -0.29
C VAL A 78 -7.47 13.51 0.29
N PHE A 79 -6.81 14.42 1.00
CA PHE A 79 -5.56 14.12 1.67
C PHE A 79 -5.79 13.43 3.02
N THR A 80 -4.95 12.46 3.31
CA THR A 80 -4.89 11.74 4.57
C THR A 80 -3.44 11.63 5.04
N MET A 81 -3.22 11.10 6.24
CA MET A 81 -1.86 10.88 6.72
C MET A 81 -1.17 9.68 6.06
N ASN A 82 -1.93 8.70 5.56
CA ASN A 82 -1.43 7.46 4.94
C ASN A 82 -2.58 6.61 4.40
N ALA A 83 -2.27 5.53 3.66
CA ALA A 83 -3.27 4.60 3.13
C ALA A 83 -4.11 3.93 4.23
N THR A 84 -3.58 3.67 5.42
CA THR A 84 -4.35 3.10 6.54
C THR A 84 -5.50 4.02 6.95
N MET A 85 -5.25 5.33 7.07
CA MET A 85 -6.33 6.30 7.34
C MET A 85 -7.32 6.33 6.19
N SER A 86 -6.85 6.35 4.95
CA SER A 86 -7.69 6.31 3.75
C SER A 86 -8.65 5.13 3.74
N LEU A 87 -8.13 3.92 3.96
CA LEU A 87 -8.93 2.69 4.00
C LEU A 87 -9.92 2.68 5.15
N ASN A 88 -9.55 3.19 6.32
CA ASN A 88 -10.50 3.35 7.43
C ASN A 88 -11.64 4.31 7.08
N LEU A 89 -11.35 5.44 6.42
CA LEU A 89 -12.41 6.38 5.98
C LEU A 89 -13.37 5.72 5.00
N ILE A 90 -12.85 4.95 4.02
CA ILE A 90 -13.69 4.26 3.05
C ILE A 90 -14.52 3.16 3.73
N ILE A 91 -13.87 2.25 4.45
CA ILE A 91 -14.53 1.07 5.03
C ILE A 91 -15.59 1.49 6.05
N ASN A 92 -15.25 2.38 6.99
CA ASN A 92 -16.20 2.86 8.00
C ASN A 92 -17.24 3.84 7.42
N GLY A 93 -16.93 4.51 6.32
CA GLY A 93 -17.85 5.43 5.65
C GLY A 93 -18.83 4.75 4.69
N ARG A 94 -18.59 3.46 4.35
CA ARG A 94 -19.41 2.71 3.39
C ARG A 94 -20.19 1.56 4.00
N VAL A 95 -19.64 0.91 5.02
CA VAL A 95 -20.17 -0.33 5.59
C VAL A 95 -20.83 -0.05 6.94
N GLU A 96 -22.05 -0.53 7.11
CA GLU A 96 -22.85 -0.43 8.34
C GLU A 96 -23.21 -1.83 8.88
N PRO A 97 -23.70 -1.95 10.14
CA PRO A 97 -24.25 -3.21 10.63
C PRO A 97 -25.36 -3.75 9.71
N GLY A 98 -25.26 -5.02 9.32
CA GLY A 98 -26.17 -5.67 8.35
C GLY A 98 -25.67 -5.62 6.90
N ASP A 99 -24.70 -4.77 6.57
CA ASP A 99 -24.03 -4.77 5.27
C ASP A 99 -23.04 -5.91 5.13
N HIS A 100 -22.70 -6.24 3.89
CA HIS A 100 -21.66 -7.18 3.54
C HIS A 100 -20.52 -6.49 2.79
N VAL A 101 -19.27 -6.85 3.13
CA VAL A 101 -18.05 -6.43 2.44
C VAL A 101 -17.34 -7.64 1.85
N VAL A 102 -16.91 -7.53 0.60
CA VAL A 102 -16.01 -8.51 -0.03
C VAL A 102 -14.59 -7.95 0.01
N THR A 103 -13.67 -8.76 0.50
CA THR A 103 -12.24 -8.45 0.50
C THR A 103 -11.43 -9.72 0.24
N THR A 104 -10.11 -9.69 0.42
CA THR A 104 -9.26 -10.82 0.08
C THR A 104 -8.33 -11.22 1.23
N THR A 105 -7.78 -12.44 1.15
CA THR A 105 -6.74 -12.88 2.07
C THR A 105 -5.35 -12.29 1.74
N LEU A 106 -5.24 -11.53 0.64
CA LEU A 106 -4.02 -10.80 0.26
C LEU A 106 -3.81 -9.50 1.05
N GLU A 107 -4.85 -9.07 1.78
CA GLU A 107 -4.91 -7.71 2.31
C GLU A 107 -3.89 -7.43 3.41
N HIS A 108 -3.43 -6.19 3.41
CA HIS A 108 -2.70 -5.63 4.53
C HIS A 108 -3.63 -5.43 5.75
N ASN A 109 -3.08 -5.41 6.96
CA ASN A 109 -3.81 -5.16 8.20
C ASN A 109 -4.64 -3.85 8.20
N SER A 110 -4.31 -2.90 7.33
CA SER A 110 -5.09 -1.68 7.11
C SER A 110 -6.50 -1.91 6.54
N VAL A 111 -6.74 -3.08 5.91
CA VAL A 111 -8.06 -3.55 5.47
C VAL A 111 -8.62 -4.58 6.45
N ILE A 112 -7.83 -5.59 6.80
CA ILE A 112 -8.29 -6.71 7.64
C ILE A 112 -8.85 -6.21 8.98
N ARG A 113 -8.13 -5.32 9.67
CA ARG A 113 -8.52 -4.87 11.01
C ARG A 113 -9.80 -4.02 11.03
N PRO A 114 -9.98 -3.00 10.18
CA PRO A 114 -11.26 -2.27 10.14
C PRO A 114 -12.42 -3.15 9.66
N VAL A 115 -12.23 -4.07 8.71
CA VAL A 115 -13.27 -5.03 8.30
C VAL A 115 -13.67 -5.92 9.48
N ASN A 116 -12.71 -6.52 10.19
CA ASN A 116 -13.00 -7.34 11.37
C ASN A 116 -13.66 -6.53 12.50
N HIS A 117 -13.31 -5.25 12.63
CA HIS A 117 -14.00 -4.36 13.59
C HIS A 117 -15.49 -4.21 13.24
N LEU A 118 -15.82 -3.99 11.98
CA LEU A 118 -17.20 -3.87 11.52
C LEU A 118 -17.98 -5.20 11.61
N VAL A 119 -17.32 -6.33 11.37
CA VAL A 119 -17.93 -7.66 11.59
C VAL A 119 -18.35 -7.84 13.05
N ARG A 120 -17.54 -7.39 14.00
CA ARG A 120 -17.94 -7.37 15.43
C ARG A 120 -19.10 -6.43 15.71
N ALA A 121 -19.26 -5.39 14.93
CA ALA A 121 -20.37 -4.44 15.02
C ALA A 121 -21.64 -4.92 14.30
N GLY A 122 -21.63 -6.09 13.67
CA GLY A 122 -22.79 -6.70 13.01
C GLY A 122 -22.82 -6.63 11.48
N ALA A 123 -21.71 -6.25 10.83
CA ALA A 123 -21.54 -6.41 9.40
C ALA A 123 -21.13 -7.86 9.04
N GLU A 124 -21.23 -8.23 7.76
CA GLU A 124 -20.73 -9.49 7.23
C GLU A 124 -19.48 -9.24 6.37
N ALA A 125 -18.57 -10.20 6.29
CA ALA A 125 -17.42 -10.13 5.39
C ALA A 125 -17.16 -11.47 4.72
N THR A 126 -16.74 -11.42 3.45
CA THR A 126 -16.16 -12.57 2.73
C THR A 126 -14.73 -12.24 2.33
N PHE A 127 -13.79 -13.12 2.71
CA PHE A 127 -12.38 -13.03 2.33
C PHE A 127 -12.09 -14.02 1.20
N VAL A 128 -11.90 -13.52 -0.01
CA VAL A 128 -11.60 -14.34 -1.19
C VAL A 128 -10.12 -14.69 -1.19
N SER A 129 -9.80 -15.97 -1.35
CA SER A 129 -8.42 -16.46 -1.38
C SER A 129 -7.87 -16.45 -2.82
N PRO A 130 -6.61 -16.09 -3.02
CA PRO A 130 -5.95 -16.20 -4.31
C PRO A 130 -5.62 -17.67 -4.65
N ASP A 131 -5.12 -17.90 -5.85
CA ASP A 131 -4.49 -19.17 -6.20
C ASP A 131 -3.11 -19.33 -5.50
N ARG A 132 -2.42 -20.45 -5.75
CA ARG A 132 -1.12 -20.74 -5.12
C ARG A 132 0.00 -19.75 -5.51
N GLU A 133 -0.13 -19.11 -6.66
CA GLU A 133 0.82 -18.10 -7.13
C GLU A 133 0.51 -16.70 -6.57
N GLY A 134 -0.69 -16.50 -6.01
CA GLY A 134 -1.13 -15.25 -5.40
C GLY A 134 -2.03 -14.41 -6.31
N TYR A 135 -2.60 -14.95 -7.37
CA TYR A 135 -3.54 -14.26 -8.27
C TYR A 135 -4.99 -14.52 -7.87
N LEU A 136 -5.82 -13.48 -7.95
CA LEU A 136 -7.28 -13.56 -7.80
C LEU A 136 -7.94 -13.79 -9.16
N ASP A 137 -8.94 -14.65 -9.18
CA ASP A 137 -9.88 -14.74 -10.30
C ASP A 137 -11.01 -13.72 -10.06
N PRO A 138 -11.26 -12.77 -10.99
CA PRO A 138 -12.39 -11.85 -10.89
C PRO A 138 -13.75 -12.54 -10.68
N GLU A 139 -13.94 -13.75 -11.21
CA GLU A 139 -15.16 -14.52 -11.02
C GLU A 139 -15.34 -15.03 -9.58
N ASP A 140 -14.26 -15.19 -8.80
CA ASP A 140 -14.39 -15.52 -7.39
C ASP A 140 -14.84 -14.33 -6.56
N ILE A 141 -14.48 -13.10 -6.96
CA ILE A 141 -15.06 -11.86 -6.42
C ILE A 141 -16.56 -11.82 -6.74
N ARG A 142 -16.97 -12.12 -7.99
CA ARG A 142 -18.38 -12.16 -8.39
C ARG A 142 -19.18 -13.12 -7.52
N LYS A 143 -18.70 -14.34 -7.33
CA LYS A 143 -19.35 -15.36 -6.49
C LYS A 143 -19.48 -14.95 -5.02
N ALA A 144 -18.57 -14.10 -4.54
CA ALA A 144 -18.59 -13.60 -3.18
C ALA A 144 -19.59 -12.46 -2.95
N ILE A 145 -20.01 -11.74 -4.01
CA ILE A 145 -20.97 -10.64 -3.93
C ILE A 145 -22.35 -11.19 -3.58
N LYS A 146 -23.02 -10.55 -2.61
CA LYS A 146 -24.36 -10.85 -2.13
C LYS A 146 -25.28 -9.64 -2.33
N GLY A 147 -26.58 -9.82 -2.15
CA GLY A 147 -27.57 -8.74 -2.28
C GLY A 147 -27.41 -7.57 -1.29
N ASN A 148 -26.71 -7.79 -0.18
CA ASN A 148 -26.37 -6.76 0.81
C ASN A 148 -24.88 -6.35 0.76
N THR A 149 -24.16 -6.66 -0.31
CA THR A 149 -22.75 -6.21 -0.48
C THR A 149 -22.74 -4.72 -0.83
N THR A 150 -22.08 -3.92 0.00
CA THR A 150 -21.99 -2.47 -0.16
C THR A 150 -20.59 -1.98 -0.56
N LEU A 151 -19.58 -2.86 -0.48
CA LEU A 151 -18.20 -2.52 -0.82
C LEU A 151 -17.40 -3.78 -1.20
N VAL A 152 -16.56 -3.67 -2.23
CA VAL A 152 -15.46 -4.58 -2.52
C VAL A 152 -14.15 -3.83 -2.23
N VAL A 153 -13.22 -4.43 -1.46
CA VAL A 153 -11.90 -3.85 -1.16
C VAL A 153 -10.82 -4.81 -1.60
N VAL A 154 -9.92 -4.39 -2.48
CA VAL A 154 -8.86 -5.25 -3.03
C VAL A 154 -7.53 -4.52 -3.05
N ASN A 155 -6.48 -5.22 -2.62
CA ASN A 155 -5.09 -4.85 -2.79
C ASN A 155 -4.69 -4.95 -4.27
N HIS A 156 -4.16 -3.87 -4.86
CA HIS A 156 -3.70 -3.90 -6.25
C HIS A 156 -2.38 -4.65 -6.40
N GLY A 157 -1.47 -4.51 -5.44
CA GLY A 157 -0.17 -5.17 -5.46
C GLY A 157 0.22 -5.70 -4.10
N SER A 158 0.56 -6.99 -4.03
CA SER A 158 0.92 -7.63 -2.77
C SER A 158 2.25 -7.08 -2.23
N ASN A 159 2.22 -6.62 -0.99
CA ASN A 159 3.43 -6.20 -0.27
C ASN A 159 4.27 -7.39 0.25
N VAL A 160 3.87 -8.63 -0.03
CA VAL A 160 4.58 -9.87 0.33
C VAL A 160 5.16 -10.52 -0.92
N SER A 161 4.32 -10.89 -1.88
CA SER A 161 4.73 -11.63 -3.08
C SER A 161 5.04 -10.74 -4.30
N GLY A 162 4.63 -9.47 -4.25
CA GLY A 162 4.77 -8.55 -5.38
C GLY A 162 3.73 -8.74 -6.50
N VAL A 163 2.84 -9.72 -6.40
CA VAL A 163 1.83 -10.02 -7.45
C VAL A 163 0.86 -8.86 -7.61
N LEU A 164 0.63 -8.44 -8.87
CA LEU A 164 -0.42 -7.50 -9.24
C LEU A 164 -1.72 -8.23 -9.53
N GLN A 165 -2.82 -7.73 -8.99
CA GLN A 165 -4.15 -8.26 -9.22
C GLN A 165 -4.77 -7.66 -10.50
N ASP A 166 -5.63 -8.43 -11.15
CA ASP A 166 -6.42 -7.97 -12.30
C ASP A 166 -7.54 -7.01 -11.86
N ILE A 167 -7.15 -5.76 -11.54
CA ILE A 167 -8.10 -4.73 -11.11
C ILE A 167 -9.07 -4.34 -12.24
N GLU A 168 -8.68 -4.52 -13.50
CA GLU A 168 -9.57 -4.25 -14.64
C GLU A 168 -10.71 -5.27 -14.70
N GLY A 169 -10.40 -6.57 -14.60
CA GLY A 169 -11.40 -7.63 -14.53
C GLY A 169 -12.28 -7.53 -13.27
N ILE A 170 -11.66 -7.28 -12.10
CA ILE A 170 -12.41 -7.07 -10.85
C ILE A 170 -13.31 -5.84 -10.93
N GLY A 171 -12.82 -4.74 -11.50
CA GLY A 171 -13.61 -3.53 -11.69
C GLY A 171 -14.79 -3.70 -12.66
N ALA A 172 -14.61 -4.52 -13.70
CA ALA A 172 -15.70 -4.89 -14.60
C ALA A 172 -16.80 -5.66 -13.85
N VAL A 173 -16.41 -6.66 -13.06
CA VAL A 173 -17.34 -7.42 -12.19
C VAL A 173 -18.08 -6.49 -11.24
N CYS A 174 -17.35 -5.63 -10.51
CA CYS A 174 -17.96 -4.72 -9.55
C CYS A 174 -18.98 -3.76 -10.22
N ARG A 175 -18.67 -3.27 -11.43
CA ARG A 175 -19.55 -2.41 -12.21
C ARG A 175 -20.81 -3.15 -12.64
N GLU A 176 -20.69 -4.39 -13.12
CA GLU A 176 -21.82 -5.22 -13.53
C GLU A 176 -22.76 -5.54 -12.37
N GLU A 177 -22.21 -5.81 -11.19
CA GLU A 177 -22.96 -6.12 -9.97
C GLU A 177 -23.45 -4.85 -9.23
N GLY A 178 -23.05 -3.65 -9.69
CA GLY A 178 -23.44 -2.38 -9.09
C GLY A 178 -22.84 -2.12 -7.70
N VAL A 179 -21.70 -2.75 -7.39
CA VAL A 179 -21.01 -2.62 -6.10
C VAL A 179 -19.75 -1.78 -6.28
N PRO A 180 -19.51 -0.74 -5.45
CA PRO A 180 -18.31 0.08 -5.56
C PRO A 180 -17.04 -0.70 -5.20
N LEU A 181 -15.96 -0.43 -5.97
CA LEU A 181 -14.63 -1.01 -5.77
C LEU A 181 -13.69 -0.01 -5.10
N ALA A 182 -13.12 -0.38 -3.96
CA ALA A 182 -11.99 0.30 -3.33
C ALA A 182 -10.69 -0.46 -3.61
N VAL A 183 -9.67 0.24 -4.07
CA VAL A 183 -8.36 -0.32 -4.40
C VAL A 183 -7.30 0.24 -3.46
N ASP A 184 -6.59 -0.65 -2.75
CA ASP A 184 -5.37 -0.29 -2.02
C ASP A 184 -4.18 -0.29 -2.99
N ALA A 185 -3.77 0.91 -3.41
CA ALA A 185 -2.63 1.13 -4.29
C ALA A 185 -1.34 1.49 -3.52
N ALA A 186 -1.25 1.19 -2.23
CA ALA A 186 -0.08 1.57 -1.41
C ALA A 186 1.25 0.98 -1.92
N GLN A 187 1.24 -0.08 -2.71
CA GLN A 187 2.43 -0.69 -3.33
C GLN A 187 2.56 -0.38 -4.82
N THR A 188 1.54 0.18 -5.44
CA THR A 188 1.47 0.31 -6.90
C THR A 188 1.40 1.75 -7.39
N ALA A 189 0.90 2.67 -6.56
CA ALA A 189 0.96 4.11 -6.86
C ALA A 189 2.41 4.57 -7.00
N GLY A 190 2.78 5.01 -8.20
CA GLY A 190 4.15 5.40 -8.56
C GLY A 190 5.03 4.26 -9.06
N VAL A 191 4.49 3.03 -9.23
CA VAL A 191 5.20 1.87 -9.78
C VAL A 191 4.62 1.48 -11.14
N VAL A 192 3.30 1.32 -11.21
CA VAL A 192 2.59 0.97 -12.44
C VAL A 192 1.49 1.98 -12.75
N PRO A 193 1.14 2.18 -14.03
CA PRO A 193 0.04 3.07 -14.39
C PRO A 193 -1.29 2.60 -13.80
N ILE A 194 -2.04 3.53 -13.22
CA ILE A 194 -3.40 3.27 -12.72
C ILE A 194 -4.34 4.29 -13.37
N ASP A 195 -5.38 3.80 -14.03
CA ASP A 195 -6.47 4.61 -14.57
C ASP A 195 -7.77 4.22 -13.87
N MET A 196 -8.23 5.05 -12.96
CA MET A 196 -9.43 4.76 -12.18
C MET A 196 -10.66 4.64 -13.06
N LYS A 197 -10.80 5.51 -14.06
CA LYS A 197 -11.98 5.52 -14.94
C LYS A 197 -12.02 4.28 -15.82
N ALA A 198 -10.90 3.94 -16.46
CA ALA A 198 -10.81 2.78 -17.32
C ALA A 198 -11.02 1.46 -16.55
N LYS A 199 -10.56 1.40 -15.31
CA LYS A 199 -10.63 0.21 -14.46
C LYS A 199 -11.85 0.17 -13.52
N ASN A 200 -12.82 1.07 -13.68
CA ASN A 200 -14.04 1.16 -12.85
C ASN A 200 -13.76 1.21 -11.33
N ILE A 201 -12.71 1.91 -10.93
CA ILE A 201 -12.35 2.09 -9.53
C ILE A 201 -13.18 3.22 -8.92
N SER A 202 -13.94 2.94 -7.86
CA SER A 202 -14.74 3.94 -7.15
C SER A 202 -13.89 4.74 -6.15
N PHE A 203 -12.95 4.06 -5.48
CA PHE A 203 -12.07 4.64 -4.47
C PHE A 203 -10.66 4.11 -4.64
N LEU A 204 -9.69 4.97 -4.88
CA LEU A 204 -8.28 4.61 -4.92
C LEU A 204 -7.57 5.18 -3.70
N THR A 205 -6.88 4.34 -2.92
CA THR A 205 -6.07 4.80 -1.80
C THR A 205 -4.59 4.73 -2.13
N PHE A 206 -3.84 5.72 -1.63
CA PHE A 206 -2.39 5.75 -1.79
C PHE A 206 -1.69 6.25 -0.53
N THR A 207 -0.40 5.96 -0.41
CA THR A 207 0.49 6.53 0.61
C THR A 207 1.65 7.25 -0.05
N GLY A 208 1.98 8.44 0.44
CA GLY A 208 2.99 9.27 -0.20
C GLY A 208 4.42 8.79 0.02
N HIS A 209 4.71 8.17 1.17
CA HIS A 209 6.09 7.86 1.59
C HIS A 209 6.73 6.64 0.93
N LYS A 210 5.99 5.90 0.08
CA LYS A 210 6.52 4.79 -0.73
C LYS A 210 6.91 5.29 -2.13
N CYS A 211 6.44 4.64 -3.18
CA CYS A 211 6.88 4.88 -4.55
C CYS A 211 6.40 6.19 -5.18
N LEU A 212 5.62 7.01 -4.46
CA LEU A 212 5.38 8.41 -4.81
C LEU A 212 6.46 9.35 -4.24
N PHE A 213 7.43 8.83 -3.48
CA PHE A 213 8.59 9.51 -2.92
C PHE A 213 8.29 10.74 -2.07
N GLY A 214 7.05 10.89 -1.60
CA GLY A 214 6.67 11.94 -0.64
C GLY A 214 7.17 11.67 0.78
N PRO A 215 7.09 12.66 1.67
CA PRO A 215 7.39 12.49 3.09
C PRO A 215 6.37 11.58 3.79
N PRO A 216 6.73 10.93 4.93
CA PRO A 216 5.75 10.34 5.85
C PRO A 216 4.67 11.34 6.28
N GLY A 217 3.48 10.85 6.65
CA GLY A 217 2.36 11.71 7.02
C GLY A 217 1.64 12.31 5.81
N THR A 218 1.78 11.69 4.64
CA THR A 218 1.06 12.01 3.40
C THR A 218 0.46 10.76 2.78
N GLY A 219 -0.75 10.90 2.30
CA GLY A 219 -1.51 9.89 1.59
C GLY A 219 -2.83 10.48 1.11
N GLY A 220 -3.71 9.69 0.57
CA GLY A 220 -5.00 10.19 0.12
C GLY A 220 -5.95 9.14 -0.44
N ILE A 221 -7.13 9.64 -0.76
CA ILE A 221 -8.19 8.93 -1.47
C ILE A 221 -8.50 9.72 -2.73
N CYS A 222 -8.49 9.08 -3.87
CA CYS A 222 -9.12 9.61 -5.06
C CYS A 222 -10.50 8.97 -5.19
N VAL A 223 -11.56 9.79 -5.23
CA VAL A 223 -12.96 9.36 -5.23
C VAL A 223 -13.52 9.57 -6.64
N ALA A 224 -14.13 8.53 -7.23
CA ALA A 224 -14.81 8.65 -8.52
C ALA A 224 -16.02 9.59 -8.42
N ASP A 225 -16.42 10.21 -9.57
CA ASP A 225 -17.48 11.24 -9.57
C ASP A 225 -18.85 10.71 -9.17
N ASP A 226 -19.10 9.42 -9.42
CA ASP A 226 -20.33 8.69 -9.11
C ASP A 226 -20.28 7.92 -7.78
N ALA A 227 -19.18 8.05 -7.01
CA ALA A 227 -18.99 7.37 -5.74
C ALA A 227 -19.09 8.34 -4.55
N GLU A 228 -19.68 7.86 -3.45
CA GLU A 228 -19.86 8.64 -2.22
C GLU A 228 -19.37 7.89 -1.00
N ILE A 229 -18.75 8.60 -0.07
CA ILE A 229 -18.32 8.11 1.25
C ILE A 229 -18.94 9.01 2.31
N ARG A 230 -19.53 8.43 3.33
CA ARG A 230 -19.98 9.17 4.52
C ARG A 230 -18.78 9.65 5.33
N GLY A 231 -18.84 10.87 5.85
CA GLY A 231 -17.84 11.36 6.81
C GLY A 231 -17.83 10.54 8.09
N THR A 232 -16.64 10.20 8.58
CA THR A 232 -16.43 9.45 9.82
C THR A 232 -15.51 10.20 10.80
N ILE A 233 -14.93 11.31 10.37
CA ILE A 233 -14.12 12.22 11.18
C ILE A 233 -14.73 13.60 11.07
N TYR A 234 -14.95 14.25 12.21
CA TYR A 234 -15.62 15.54 12.30
C TYR A 234 -14.73 16.54 13.02
N GLY A 235 -14.71 17.78 12.55
CA GLY A 235 -13.90 18.83 13.17
C GLY A 235 -13.80 20.11 12.37
N GLY A 236 -12.78 20.91 12.63
CA GLY A 236 -12.55 22.16 11.94
C GLY A 236 -12.13 21.95 10.48
N THR A 237 -12.89 22.53 9.56
CA THR A 237 -12.62 22.43 8.11
C THR A 237 -11.93 23.68 7.55
N GLY A 238 -11.85 24.72 8.34
CA GLY A 238 -11.28 25.98 7.87
C GLY A 238 -12.30 26.95 7.28
N VAL A 239 -13.45 26.49 6.87
CA VAL A 239 -14.50 27.29 6.21
C VAL A 239 -15.83 27.13 6.95
N ARG A 240 -16.78 28.10 6.73
CA ARG A 240 -18.14 28.09 7.28
C ARG A 240 -18.20 27.81 8.79
N SER A 241 -17.35 28.50 9.58
CA SER A 241 -17.19 28.25 11.03
C SER A 241 -18.47 28.41 11.85
N ALA A 242 -19.49 29.12 11.37
CA ALA A 242 -20.79 29.27 12.03
C ALA A 242 -21.73 28.07 11.80
N HIS A 243 -21.40 27.15 10.85
CA HIS A 243 -22.22 25.99 10.59
C HIS A 243 -22.01 24.92 11.67
N PRO A 244 -23.09 24.46 12.35
CA PRO A 244 -22.97 23.57 13.51
C PRO A 244 -22.62 22.13 13.17
N TYR A 245 -22.79 21.71 11.91
CA TYR A 245 -22.50 20.37 11.45
C TYR A 245 -21.27 20.35 10.55
N HIS A 246 -20.64 19.18 10.44
CA HIS A 246 -19.54 18.97 9.50
C HIS A 246 -20.02 19.14 8.06
N LEU A 247 -19.15 19.65 7.18
CA LEU A 247 -19.51 19.92 5.80
C LEU A 247 -19.61 18.63 4.99
N GLU A 248 -20.57 18.60 4.06
CA GLU A 248 -20.84 17.40 3.23
C GLU A 248 -20.14 17.45 1.87
N GLU A 249 -19.69 18.62 1.45
CA GLU A 249 -18.96 18.75 0.19
C GLU A 249 -17.50 18.27 0.32
N TYR A 250 -16.98 17.66 -0.75
CA TYR A 250 -15.58 17.33 -0.87
C TYR A 250 -14.71 18.60 -1.01
N PRO A 251 -13.49 18.60 -0.50
CA PRO A 251 -12.83 17.54 0.26
C PRO A 251 -13.19 17.57 1.76
N TYR A 252 -13.90 18.59 2.23
CA TYR A 252 -14.18 18.85 3.65
C TYR A 252 -14.92 17.71 4.34
N ARG A 253 -15.75 16.97 3.60
CA ARG A 253 -16.47 15.79 4.10
C ARG A 253 -15.55 14.77 4.79
N LEU A 254 -14.32 14.64 4.32
CA LEU A 254 -13.35 13.64 4.77
C LEU A 254 -12.07 14.26 5.35
N GLU A 255 -11.91 15.58 5.23
CA GLU A 255 -10.77 16.31 5.77
C GLU A 255 -11.17 17.15 6.98
N ALA A 256 -10.57 16.90 8.11
CA ALA A 256 -10.73 17.69 9.32
C ALA A 256 -9.35 18.04 9.89
N GLY A 257 -9.21 19.28 10.34
CA GLY A 257 -7.94 19.79 10.88
C GLY A 257 -7.04 20.41 9.79
N THR A 258 -5.93 21.00 10.25
CA THR A 258 -4.93 21.61 9.36
C THR A 258 -4.14 20.53 8.61
N LEU A 259 -4.07 20.67 7.30
CA LEU A 259 -3.33 19.74 6.45
C LEU A 259 -1.80 19.83 6.66
N ASN A 260 -1.11 18.72 6.36
CA ASN A 260 0.35 18.67 6.33
C ASN A 260 0.91 19.35 5.06
N MET A 261 0.91 20.65 5.02
CA MET A 261 1.29 21.44 3.84
C MET A 261 2.72 21.17 3.36
N ALA A 262 3.67 21.08 4.29
CA ALA A 262 5.06 20.75 3.95
C ALA A 262 5.16 19.37 3.31
N GLY A 263 4.48 18.38 3.90
CA GLY A 263 4.41 17.03 3.35
C GLY A 263 3.73 16.99 1.97
N ILE A 264 2.64 17.74 1.77
CA ILE A 264 1.91 17.80 0.49
C ILE A 264 2.79 18.43 -0.60
N ALA A 265 3.54 19.50 -0.28
CA ALA A 265 4.50 20.11 -1.22
C ALA A 265 5.60 19.11 -1.63
N GLY A 266 6.18 18.39 -0.65
CA GLY A 266 7.16 17.35 -0.93
C GLY A 266 6.58 16.16 -1.71
N LEU A 267 5.33 15.77 -1.42
CA LEU A 267 4.62 14.73 -2.19
C LEU A 267 4.46 15.15 -3.66
N ALA A 268 4.04 16.38 -3.92
CA ALA A 268 3.94 16.91 -5.27
C ALA A 268 5.28 16.85 -6.03
N ALA A 269 6.39 17.16 -5.35
CA ALA A 269 7.73 17.07 -5.93
C ALA A 269 8.11 15.61 -6.22
N GLY A 270 7.82 14.69 -5.32
CA GLY A 270 8.06 13.25 -5.53
C GLY A 270 7.27 12.69 -6.71
N VAL A 271 5.98 13.03 -6.82
CA VAL A 271 5.12 12.61 -7.95
C VAL A 271 5.67 13.15 -9.28
N ARG A 272 6.03 14.43 -9.34
CA ARG A 272 6.65 15.00 -10.55
C ARG A 272 7.94 14.32 -10.93
N TRP A 273 8.78 13.99 -9.94
CA TRP A 273 10.02 13.24 -10.18
C TRP A 273 9.75 11.87 -10.82
N VAL A 274 8.74 11.15 -10.32
CA VAL A 274 8.32 9.86 -10.91
C VAL A 274 7.82 10.05 -12.35
N MET A 275 7.00 11.07 -12.59
CA MET A 275 6.50 11.38 -13.94
C MET A 275 7.63 11.74 -14.92
N GLU A 276 8.61 12.53 -14.47
CA GLU A 276 9.77 12.92 -15.28
C GLU A 276 10.69 11.75 -15.60
N LYS A 277 10.87 10.81 -14.67
CA LYS A 277 11.63 9.57 -14.91
C LYS A 277 10.88 8.59 -15.80
N GLY A 278 9.56 8.67 -15.81
CA GLY A 278 8.66 7.75 -16.49
C GLY A 278 8.45 6.46 -15.71
N LEU A 279 7.19 6.18 -15.37
CA LEU A 279 6.81 4.97 -14.61
C LEU A 279 7.37 3.70 -15.25
N ASP A 280 7.17 3.53 -16.55
CA ASP A 280 7.60 2.32 -17.27
C ASP A 280 9.13 2.15 -17.21
N SER A 281 9.88 3.24 -17.28
CA SER A 281 11.35 3.21 -17.22
C SER A 281 11.84 2.80 -15.83
N VAL A 282 11.24 3.36 -14.77
CA VAL A 282 11.56 3.01 -13.37
C VAL A 282 11.19 1.55 -13.12
N HIS A 283 9.97 1.16 -13.46
CA HIS A 283 9.49 -0.21 -13.27
C HIS A 283 10.35 -1.23 -14.05
N ALA A 284 10.70 -0.97 -15.30
CA ALA A 284 11.58 -1.85 -16.09
C ALA A 284 12.95 -2.04 -15.43
N HIS A 285 13.54 -0.96 -14.89
CA HIS A 285 14.80 -1.04 -14.14
C HIS A 285 14.66 -1.93 -12.91
N GLU A 286 13.64 -1.70 -12.09
CA GLU A 286 13.38 -2.45 -10.86
C GLU A 286 13.08 -3.93 -11.15
N MET A 287 12.29 -4.23 -12.18
CA MET A 287 11.99 -5.60 -12.60
C MET A 287 13.21 -6.35 -13.17
N LYS A 288 14.11 -5.65 -13.87
CA LYS A 288 15.41 -6.21 -14.27
C LYS A 288 16.21 -6.65 -13.04
N LEU A 289 16.25 -5.82 -12.01
CA LEU A 289 16.94 -6.13 -10.75
C LEU A 289 16.25 -7.28 -10.00
N LEU A 290 14.92 -7.31 -9.99
CA LEU A 290 14.15 -8.41 -9.40
C LEU A 290 14.44 -9.74 -10.10
N ALA A 291 14.57 -9.75 -11.42
CA ALA A 291 14.93 -10.94 -12.19
C ALA A 291 16.30 -11.50 -11.78
N ILE A 292 17.30 -10.64 -11.62
CA ILE A 292 18.63 -11.04 -11.13
C ILE A 292 18.57 -11.61 -9.72
N LEU A 293 17.80 -10.99 -8.82
CA LEU A 293 17.61 -11.46 -7.47
C LEU A 293 16.92 -12.83 -7.44
N GLN A 294 15.83 -12.97 -8.18
CA GLN A 294 15.05 -14.20 -8.28
C GLN A 294 15.88 -15.36 -8.84
N ASP A 295 16.60 -15.13 -9.93
CA ASP A 295 17.47 -16.12 -10.55
C ASP A 295 18.55 -16.57 -9.56
N GLY A 296 19.27 -15.63 -8.95
CA GLY A 296 20.32 -15.93 -8.00
C GLY A 296 19.83 -16.69 -6.76
N LEU A 297 18.76 -16.24 -6.12
CA LEU A 297 18.22 -16.89 -4.93
C LEU A 297 17.61 -18.26 -5.23
N SER A 298 17.05 -18.48 -6.42
CA SER A 298 16.48 -19.78 -6.81
C SER A 298 17.54 -20.88 -6.99
N GLN A 299 18.80 -20.51 -7.20
CA GLN A 299 19.93 -21.44 -7.32
C GLN A 299 20.52 -21.86 -5.97
N ILE A 300 20.16 -21.21 -4.87
CA ILE A 300 20.68 -21.51 -3.53
C ILE A 300 19.87 -22.68 -2.94
N PRO A 301 20.49 -23.85 -2.67
CA PRO A 301 19.79 -24.97 -2.05
C PRO A 301 19.23 -24.57 -0.67
N GLY A 302 17.95 -24.81 -0.46
CA GLY A 302 17.28 -24.48 0.81
C GLY A 302 16.63 -23.11 0.85
N VAL A 303 16.73 -22.31 -0.20
CA VAL A 303 15.93 -21.09 -0.36
C VAL A 303 14.59 -21.45 -1.04
N THR A 304 13.51 -20.95 -0.49
CA THR A 304 12.16 -21.06 -1.06
C THR A 304 11.63 -19.65 -1.34
N ILE A 305 11.26 -19.39 -2.60
CA ILE A 305 10.58 -18.16 -3.01
C ILE A 305 9.07 -18.40 -2.88
N HIS A 306 8.35 -17.46 -2.24
CA HIS A 306 6.91 -17.55 -2.02
C HIS A 306 6.12 -16.72 -3.04
N GLY A 307 5.04 -17.29 -3.57
CA GLY A 307 4.22 -16.70 -4.64
C GLY A 307 4.70 -17.09 -6.02
N THR A 308 4.47 -16.21 -6.99
CA THR A 308 4.77 -16.49 -8.40
C THR A 308 6.27 -16.37 -8.73
N MET A 309 6.72 -17.18 -9.68
CA MET A 309 8.03 -17.05 -10.33
C MET A 309 7.95 -16.23 -11.64
N LYS A 310 6.75 -15.85 -12.08
CA LYS A 310 6.57 -14.98 -13.25
C LYS A 310 7.03 -13.56 -12.92
N LEU A 311 7.63 -12.89 -13.88
CA LEU A 311 8.07 -11.49 -13.73
C LEU A 311 7.01 -10.51 -14.24
N GLU A 312 6.10 -10.99 -15.08
CA GLU A 312 4.98 -10.21 -15.57
C GLU A 312 3.95 -9.98 -14.45
N ASN A 313 3.27 -8.85 -14.50
CA ASN A 313 2.25 -8.46 -13.52
C ASN A 313 2.77 -8.51 -12.07
N ARG A 314 3.90 -7.81 -11.85
CA ARG A 314 4.52 -7.71 -10.52
C ARG A 314 5.01 -6.31 -10.20
N VAL A 315 5.06 -6.02 -8.90
CA VAL A 315 5.90 -4.96 -8.32
C VAL A 315 7.24 -5.56 -7.87
N PRO A 316 8.31 -4.76 -7.70
CA PRO A 316 9.67 -5.24 -7.43
C PRO A 316 9.84 -5.74 -5.97
N THR A 317 8.98 -6.66 -5.57
CA THR A 317 8.93 -7.22 -4.19
C THR A 317 8.92 -8.75 -4.26
N MET A 318 9.69 -9.39 -3.38
CA MET A 318 9.78 -10.84 -3.27
C MET A 318 10.01 -11.25 -1.81
N SER A 319 9.33 -12.31 -1.38
CA SER A 319 9.51 -12.92 -0.06
C SER A 319 10.11 -14.31 -0.18
N VAL A 320 11.07 -14.61 0.69
CA VAL A 320 11.77 -15.89 0.71
C VAL A 320 11.89 -16.46 2.11
N SER A 321 12.05 -17.77 2.20
CA SER A 321 12.49 -18.49 3.41
C SER A 321 13.78 -19.21 3.14
N LEU A 322 14.66 -19.26 4.15
CA LEU A 322 15.89 -20.03 4.15
C LEU A 322 15.68 -21.25 5.06
N ALA A 323 16.06 -22.44 4.58
CA ALA A 323 15.89 -23.67 5.34
C ALA A 323 16.70 -23.60 6.65
N ASN A 324 16.08 -24.07 7.74
CA ASN A 324 16.66 -24.10 9.07
C ASN A 324 16.93 -22.74 9.72
N TYR A 325 16.31 -21.68 9.22
CA TYR A 325 16.36 -20.34 9.80
C TYR A 325 14.97 -19.78 10.10
N ASP A 326 14.86 -19.01 11.16
CA ASP A 326 13.78 -18.07 11.33
C ASP A 326 14.06 -16.81 10.50
N ALA A 327 13.00 -16.18 9.96
CA ALA A 327 13.16 -14.99 9.12
C ALA A 327 13.92 -13.85 9.84
N ALA A 328 13.69 -13.70 11.15
CA ALA A 328 14.35 -12.68 11.97
C ALA A 328 15.87 -12.89 12.05
N ASP A 329 16.32 -14.15 12.20
CA ASP A 329 17.76 -14.47 12.22
C ASP A 329 18.41 -14.11 10.90
N VAL A 330 17.79 -14.50 9.77
CA VAL A 330 18.31 -14.17 8.43
C VAL A 330 18.41 -12.65 8.24
N GLY A 331 17.36 -11.91 8.63
CA GLY A 331 17.38 -10.45 8.55
C GLY A 331 18.51 -9.83 9.39
N ALA A 332 18.74 -10.36 10.59
CA ALA A 332 19.82 -9.89 11.45
C ALA A 332 21.21 -10.17 10.84
N PHE A 333 21.44 -11.35 10.26
CA PHE A 333 22.70 -11.66 9.56
C PHE A 333 22.93 -10.77 8.34
N LEU A 334 21.88 -10.53 7.54
CA LEU A 334 21.96 -9.65 6.37
C LEU A 334 22.33 -8.21 6.77
N ASP A 335 21.74 -7.71 7.86
CA ASP A 335 21.99 -6.36 8.36
C ASP A 335 23.38 -6.24 9.00
N VAL A 336 23.70 -7.10 9.99
CA VAL A 336 24.90 -6.95 10.82
C VAL A 336 26.18 -7.36 10.09
N ASP A 337 26.14 -8.45 9.30
CA ASP A 337 27.33 -9.01 8.68
C ASP A 337 27.55 -8.51 7.24
N HIS A 338 26.49 -7.97 6.60
CA HIS A 338 26.54 -7.62 5.18
C HIS A 338 26.04 -6.21 4.85
N ASP A 339 25.61 -5.41 5.83
CA ASP A 339 25.03 -4.07 5.63
C ASP A 339 23.83 -4.07 4.66
N ILE A 340 22.99 -5.13 4.67
CA ILE A 340 21.82 -5.29 3.80
C ILE A 340 20.54 -5.21 4.61
N LEU A 341 19.83 -4.11 4.48
CA LEU A 341 18.53 -3.91 5.13
C LEU A 341 17.39 -4.57 4.35
N THR A 342 16.73 -5.52 5.00
CA THR A 342 15.52 -6.20 4.52
C THR A 342 14.43 -6.13 5.58
N ARG A 343 13.25 -6.61 5.28
CA ARG A 343 12.20 -6.76 6.29
C ARG A 343 11.89 -8.22 6.55
N THR A 344 11.62 -8.56 7.82
CA THR A 344 11.27 -9.92 8.24
C THR A 344 9.91 -10.00 8.91
N GLY A 345 9.32 -11.19 8.96
CA GLY A 345 8.06 -11.48 9.63
C GLY A 345 6.85 -11.53 8.69
N LEU A 346 5.66 -11.19 9.20
CA LEU A 346 4.38 -11.32 8.49
C LEU A 346 4.02 -10.11 7.60
N HIS A 347 4.88 -9.11 7.50
CA HIS A 347 4.72 -7.92 6.64
C HIS A 347 3.34 -7.24 6.72
N CYS A 348 2.65 -7.38 7.88
CA CYS A 348 1.29 -6.89 8.10
C CYS A 348 0.22 -7.50 7.15
N ALA A 349 0.46 -8.69 6.62
CA ALA A 349 -0.48 -9.44 5.77
C ALA A 349 -0.61 -10.90 6.28
N PRO A 350 -1.13 -11.11 7.50
CA PRO A 350 -1.11 -12.41 8.17
C PRO A 350 -1.85 -13.51 7.40
N LEU A 351 -3.01 -13.20 6.80
CA LEU A 351 -3.81 -14.17 6.06
C LEU A 351 -3.08 -14.71 4.81
N LEU A 352 -2.28 -13.86 4.15
CA LEU A 352 -1.46 -14.32 3.03
C LEU A 352 -0.32 -15.23 3.49
N HIS A 353 0.25 -14.98 4.66
CA HIS A 353 1.26 -15.87 5.25
C HIS A 353 0.65 -17.21 5.69
N GLU A 354 -0.60 -17.24 6.17
CA GLU A 354 -1.35 -18.46 6.39
C GLU A 354 -1.55 -19.24 5.08
N HIS A 355 -1.98 -18.54 4.01
CA HIS A 355 -2.17 -19.11 2.68
C HIS A 355 -0.88 -19.77 2.13
N TYR A 356 0.28 -19.11 2.30
CA TYR A 356 1.57 -19.63 1.86
C TYR A 356 2.20 -20.62 2.85
N GLY A 357 1.58 -20.89 4.01
CA GLY A 357 2.12 -21.79 5.05
C GLY A 357 3.39 -21.24 5.72
N THR A 358 3.58 -19.93 5.71
CA THR A 358 4.74 -19.25 6.31
C THR A 358 4.42 -18.60 7.67
N ALA A 359 3.15 -18.60 8.09
CA ALA A 359 2.78 -18.20 9.44
C ALA A 359 3.13 -19.31 10.45
N PRO A 360 3.48 -18.99 11.70
CA PRO A 360 3.65 -17.64 12.27
C PRO A 360 5.06 -17.03 12.04
N ARG A 361 6.01 -17.78 11.46
CA ARG A 361 7.43 -17.38 11.33
C ARG A 361 7.64 -16.20 10.37
N GLY A 362 6.78 -16.07 9.35
CA GLY A 362 6.93 -15.08 8.29
C GLY A 362 8.05 -15.43 7.30
N THR A 363 8.50 -14.40 6.59
CA THR A 363 9.52 -14.51 5.54
C THR A 363 10.52 -13.37 5.63
N VAL A 364 11.63 -13.49 4.90
CA VAL A 364 12.50 -12.36 4.56
C VAL A 364 11.99 -11.75 3.28
N ARG A 365 11.70 -10.46 3.29
CA ARG A 365 11.21 -9.73 2.12
C ARG A 365 12.29 -8.81 1.57
N PHE A 366 12.56 -8.96 0.30
CA PHE A 366 13.35 -8.03 -0.49
C PHE A 366 12.42 -7.14 -1.31
N SER A 367 12.60 -5.85 -1.27
CA SER A 367 11.87 -4.89 -2.10
C SER A 367 12.81 -3.84 -2.65
N ILE A 368 12.87 -3.82 -3.98
CA ILE A 368 13.82 -3.05 -4.78
C ILE A 368 13.22 -1.67 -5.05
N GLY A 369 14.08 -0.67 -5.14
CA GLY A 369 13.70 0.69 -5.53
C GLY A 369 14.62 1.23 -6.63
N PRO A 370 14.31 2.41 -7.20
CA PRO A 370 15.00 2.94 -8.37
C PRO A 370 16.48 3.30 -8.15
N PHE A 371 16.90 3.39 -6.89
CA PHE A 371 18.29 3.68 -6.54
C PHE A 371 19.14 2.43 -6.28
N ASN A 372 18.54 1.25 -6.35
CA ASN A 372 19.28 0.00 -6.28
C ASN A 372 20.03 -0.27 -7.59
N THR A 373 21.13 -1.02 -7.51
CA THR A 373 21.99 -1.36 -8.63
C THR A 373 22.13 -2.88 -8.76
N GLU A 374 22.60 -3.37 -9.92
CA GLU A 374 22.93 -4.79 -10.10
C GLU A 374 23.97 -5.28 -9.07
N GLU A 375 24.92 -4.43 -8.71
CA GLU A 375 25.92 -4.76 -7.68
C GLU A 375 25.26 -5.00 -6.32
N HIS A 376 24.31 -4.14 -5.93
CA HIS A 376 23.54 -4.32 -4.69
C HIS A 376 22.82 -5.68 -4.68
N ILE A 377 22.19 -6.04 -5.80
CA ILE A 377 21.44 -7.29 -5.89
C ILE A 377 22.37 -8.52 -5.85
N ARG A 378 23.51 -8.47 -6.56
CA ARG A 378 24.50 -9.55 -6.53
C ARG A 378 25.10 -9.74 -5.13
N LYS A 379 25.34 -8.66 -4.40
CA LYS A 379 25.78 -8.72 -2.99
C LYS A 379 24.70 -9.36 -2.12
N ALA A 380 23.42 -9.04 -2.32
CA ALA A 380 22.32 -9.62 -1.56
C ALA A 380 22.20 -11.14 -1.81
N VAL A 381 22.35 -11.59 -3.05
CA VAL A 381 22.38 -13.03 -3.39
C VAL A 381 23.56 -13.72 -2.71
N ALA A 382 24.77 -13.19 -2.80
CA ALA A 382 25.97 -13.77 -2.19
C ALA A 382 25.87 -13.81 -0.65
N ALA A 383 25.28 -12.79 -0.03
CA ALA A 383 25.01 -12.77 1.40
C ALA A 383 24.03 -13.87 1.80
N ALA A 384 22.92 -14.03 1.08
CA ALA A 384 21.92 -15.09 1.33
C ALA A 384 22.55 -16.49 1.18
N GLU A 385 23.41 -16.69 0.17
CA GLU A 385 24.17 -17.94 -0.01
C GLU A 385 25.09 -18.20 1.17
N THR A 386 25.81 -17.19 1.63
CA THR A 386 26.71 -17.27 2.79
C THR A 386 25.95 -17.65 4.06
N VAL A 387 24.82 -16.99 4.33
CA VAL A 387 23.96 -17.29 5.48
C VAL A 387 23.44 -18.74 5.39
N GLN A 388 22.92 -19.18 4.23
CA GLN A 388 22.40 -20.54 4.07
C GLN A 388 23.49 -21.61 4.25
N ALA A 389 24.71 -21.34 3.81
CA ALA A 389 25.84 -22.28 3.94
C ALA A 389 26.31 -22.51 5.40
N GLN A 390 26.01 -21.59 6.30
CA GLN A 390 26.38 -21.71 7.73
C GLN A 390 25.55 -22.79 8.47
N ARG A 391 24.35 -23.15 7.97
CA ARG A 391 23.52 -24.19 8.55
C ARG A 391 23.25 -25.29 7.50
N PRO A 392 23.83 -26.50 7.66
CA PRO A 392 23.57 -27.61 6.77
C PRO A 392 22.07 -27.95 6.68
N LEU A 393 21.59 -28.30 5.49
CA LEU A 393 20.17 -28.64 5.25
C LEU A 393 19.63 -29.78 6.13
N ASN A 394 20.53 -30.66 6.62
CA ASN A 394 20.23 -31.79 7.51
C ASN A 394 20.28 -31.42 9.00
N ALA A 395 20.57 -30.18 9.38
CA ALA A 395 20.52 -29.78 10.77
C ALA A 395 19.05 -29.74 11.23
N SER A 396 18.71 -30.59 12.19
CA SER A 396 17.45 -30.45 12.90
C SER A 396 17.53 -29.20 13.77
N VAL A 397 16.84 -28.15 13.35
CA VAL A 397 16.58 -27.01 14.25
C VAL A 397 15.63 -27.50 15.33
N PRO A 398 15.97 -27.42 16.62
CA PRO A 398 14.96 -27.57 17.64
C PRO A 398 13.90 -26.52 17.33
N VAL A 399 12.69 -26.96 17.03
CA VAL A 399 11.53 -26.06 17.02
C VAL A 399 11.42 -25.60 18.47
N GLY A 400 12.02 -24.42 18.78
CA GLY A 400 11.75 -23.76 20.02
C GLY A 400 10.22 -23.64 20.07
N ASN A 401 9.63 -24.08 21.17
CA ASN A 401 8.24 -23.78 21.46
C ASN A 401 8.12 -22.26 21.36
N LEU A 402 7.68 -21.77 20.19
CA LEU A 402 7.13 -20.43 20.09
C LEU A 402 5.84 -20.53 20.91
N GLU A 403 5.93 -20.34 22.22
CA GLU A 403 4.76 -19.99 23.02
C GLU A 403 4.20 -18.77 22.29
N GLU A 404 3.00 -18.92 21.74
CA GLU A 404 2.25 -17.76 21.25
C GLU A 404 2.30 -16.72 22.36
N PRO A 405 2.75 -15.49 22.09
CA PRO A 405 2.71 -14.46 23.11
C PRO A 405 1.25 -14.41 23.59
N GLU A 406 0.99 -14.75 24.86
CA GLU A 406 -0.30 -14.52 25.46
C GLU A 406 -0.57 -13.03 25.34
N PHE A 407 -1.42 -12.66 24.40
CA PHE A 407 -1.95 -11.30 24.31
C PHE A 407 -2.94 -11.15 25.46
N PRO A 408 -2.59 -10.45 26.54
CA PRO A 408 -3.53 -10.22 27.61
C PRO A 408 -4.70 -9.41 27.05
N GLY A 409 -5.88 -9.99 27.04
CA GLY A 409 -7.11 -9.30 26.69
C GLY A 409 -7.69 -9.56 25.30
N LEU A 410 -7.36 -10.66 24.65
CA LEU A 410 -8.20 -11.13 23.52
C LEU A 410 -9.59 -11.49 24.07
N PRO A 411 -10.68 -10.92 23.50
CA PRO A 411 -12.04 -11.26 23.94
C PRO A 411 -12.29 -12.76 23.87
N GLU A 412 -13.05 -13.30 24.84
CA GLU A 412 -13.58 -14.67 24.76
C GLU A 412 -14.25 -14.87 23.38
N GLY A 413 -13.87 -15.90 22.65
CA GLY A 413 -14.35 -16.23 21.30
C GLY A 413 -13.28 -16.16 20.19
N TRP A 414 -12.09 -15.64 20.44
CA TRP A 414 -11.00 -15.69 19.45
C TRP A 414 -10.34 -17.08 19.34
N LYS A 415 -10.55 -17.95 20.34
CA LYS A 415 -10.04 -19.33 20.35
C LYS A 415 -10.97 -20.33 19.64
N GLU A 416 -12.16 -19.93 19.20
CA GLU A 416 -13.17 -20.83 18.61
C GLU A 416 -13.21 -20.84 17.07
N ARG A 417 -12.20 -20.32 16.39
CA ARG A 417 -12.05 -20.50 14.94
C ARG A 417 -10.94 -21.52 14.62
N ASP A 418 -11.02 -22.68 15.22
CA ASP A 418 -10.43 -23.90 14.69
C ASP A 418 -11.30 -24.34 13.50
N GLY A 419 -10.93 -23.96 12.29
CA GLY A 419 -11.60 -24.44 11.08
C GLY A 419 -11.80 -23.36 10.01
N CYS A 420 -10.73 -22.71 9.54
CA CYS A 420 -10.64 -22.15 8.20
C CYS A 420 -9.28 -22.47 7.62
#